data_b201714080fd710cef7daa7d55be2148
#
_entry.id   b201714080fd710cef7daa7d55be2148
#
_cell.length_a   1.000
_cell.length_b   1.000
_cell.length_c   1.000
_cell.angle_alpha   90.00
_cell.angle_beta   90.00
_cell.angle_gamma   90.00
#
_symmetry.space_group_name_H-M   'P 1'
#
loop_
_entity.id
_entity.type
_entity.pdbx_description
1 polymer ?
#
loop_
_entity_poly.entity_id
_entity_poly.type
_entity_poly.pdbx_seq_one_letter_code
_entity_poly.pdbx_strand_id
1 'polypeptide(L)'
;SQDAAMIEPYENDKSNFGVLYYTDEKVIEFCKKANRMGLQIEMHAIGDKAFEQATKALKAALDDFPREDHRHGIIHACLPTKDGIDICAKYHINLLMQSAFDNWRQEPPEYTESILGKERNSQLNPVKTFVEKGCVVGQGSDAPCTNPDPIDWVYRACNHTNPSQSVGVYEALRMLTYNGCFATFDEKERGTLETGKIADMVILSENPYDVPV
;
A
#
# COMPACT_ATOMS: atom_id res chain seq x y z
N SER A 1 -7.92 -7.36 -12.94
CA SER A 1 -8.04 -6.95 -14.36
C SER A 1 -6.66 -6.81 -15.00
N GLN A 2 -6.58 -6.88 -16.32
CA GLN A 2 -5.32 -6.74 -17.07
C GLN A 2 -5.11 -5.28 -17.55
N ASP A 3 -5.49 -4.31 -16.70
CA ASP A 3 -5.39 -2.89 -17.02
C ASP A 3 -4.27 -2.18 -16.23
N ALA A 4 -3.75 -2.82 -15.18
CA ALA A 4 -2.66 -2.27 -14.40
C ALA A 4 -1.41 -2.10 -15.29
N ALA A 5 -0.80 -0.91 -15.25
CA ALA A 5 0.36 -0.59 -16.08
C ALA A 5 1.60 -1.36 -15.62
N MET A 6 2.18 -2.12 -16.55
CA MET A 6 3.29 -3.04 -16.32
C MET A 6 4.52 -2.63 -17.11
N ILE A 7 5.72 -2.87 -16.54
CA ILE A 7 7.01 -2.68 -17.24
C ILE A 7 7.18 -3.75 -18.32
N GLU A 8 6.94 -5.01 -17.95
CA GLU A 8 6.93 -6.14 -18.87
C GLU A 8 5.48 -6.54 -19.18
N PRO A 9 5.16 -7.04 -20.39
CA PRO A 9 3.80 -7.36 -20.78
C PRO A 9 3.20 -8.47 -19.90
N TYR A 10 1.88 -8.57 -19.92
CA TYR A 10 1.18 -9.67 -19.27
C TYR A 10 1.63 -11.02 -19.82
N GLU A 11 1.65 -12.05 -18.96
CA GLU A 11 2.17 -13.38 -19.34
C GLU A 11 1.35 -14.03 -20.43
N ASN A 12 0.02 -13.92 -20.34
CA ASN A 12 -0.94 -14.49 -21.26
C ASN A 12 -1.24 -13.62 -22.50
N ASP A 13 -0.76 -12.34 -22.53
CA ASP A 13 -0.89 -11.44 -23.68
C ASP A 13 0.35 -10.53 -23.79
N LYS A 14 1.29 -10.95 -24.61
CA LYS A 14 2.57 -10.24 -24.79
C LYS A 14 2.46 -8.88 -25.53
N SER A 15 1.27 -8.51 -25.98
CA SER A 15 0.99 -7.17 -26.52
C SER A 15 0.40 -6.21 -25.50
N ASN A 16 -0.04 -6.72 -24.34
CA ASN A 16 -0.72 -5.93 -23.32
C ASN A 16 0.25 -5.54 -22.20
N PHE A 17 0.45 -4.23 -22.00
CA PHE A 17 1.23 -3.62 -20.92
C PHE A 17 0.35 -2.87 -19.91
N GLY A 18 -0.97 -3.02 -20.00
CA GLY A 18 -1.90 -2.20 -19.22
C GLY A 18 -1.92 -0.74 -19.68
N VAL A 19 -2.42 0.14 -18.81
CA VAL A 19 -2.67 1.56 -19.17
C VAL A 19 -2.03 2.50 -18.15
N LEU A 20 -1.19 3.43 -18.63
CA LEU A 20 -0.85 4.65 -17.91
C LEU A 20 -1.74 5.79 -18.40
N TYR A 21 -2.49 6.42 -17.49
CA TYR A 21 -3.41 7.51 -17.84
C TYR A 21 -2.70 8.84 -18.14
N TYR A 22 -1.50 9.02 -17.60
CA TYR A 22 -0.72 10.25 -17.72
C TYR A 22 0.72 9.95 -18.10
N THR A 23 1.36 10.91 -18.79
CA THR A 23 2.81 10.85 -19.02
C THR A 23 3.58 11.18 -17.74
N ASP A 24 4.84 10.74 -17.66
CA ASP A 24 5.70 10.99 -16.48
C ASP A 24 5.84 12.49 -16.20
N GLU A 25 6.00 13.31 -17.26
CA GLU A 25 6.15 14.77 -17.15
C GLU A 25 4.93 15.42 -16.52
N LYS A 26 3.71 15.02 -16.93
CA LYS A 26 2.45 15.56 -16.37
C LYS A 26 2.29 15.19 -14.90
N VAL A 27 2.59 13.96 -14.53
CA VAL A 27 2.48 13.51 -13.12
C VAL A 27 3.51 14.24 -12.27
N ILE A 28 4.75 14.37 -12.73
CA ILE A 28 5.82 15.11 -12.04
C ILE A 28 5.42 16.58 -11.85
N GLU A 29 4.92 17.23 -12.90
CA GLU A 29 4.46 18.63 -12.81
C GLU A 29 3.33 18.80 -11.81
N PHE A 30 2.33 17.91 -11.85
CA PHE A 30 1.23 17.90 -10.90
C PHE A 30 1.72 17.73 -9.46
N CYS A 31 2.58 16.72 -9.20
CA CYS A 31 3.12 16.46 -7.88
C CYS A 31 3.94 17.64 -7.34
N LYS A 32 4.80 18.24 -8.16
CA LYS A 32 5.56 19.44 -7.77
C LYS A 32 4.66 20.60 -7.38
N LYS A 33 3.62 20.87 -8.18
CA LYS A 33 2.66 21.93 -7.90
C LYS A 33 1.89 21.68 -6.60
N ALA A 34 1.33 20.48 -6.44
CA ALA A 34 0.57 20.12 -5.24
C ALA A 34 1.45 20.15 -3.96
N ASN A 35 2.68 19.64 -4.05
CA ASN A 35 3.63 19.65 -2.94
C ASN A 35 4.00 21.08 -2.51
N ARG A 36 4.28 21.99 -3.46
CA ARG A 36 4.55 23.43 -3.18
C ARG A 36 3.35 24.14 -2.55
N MET A 37 2.12 23.70 -2.85
CA MET A 37 0.89 24.23 -2.25
C MET A 37 0.63 23.68 -0.84
N GLY A 38 1.47 22.81 -0.31
CA GLY A 38 1.31 22.20 1.01
C GLY A 38 0.29 21.04 1.03
N LEU A 39 -0.19 20.61 -0.14
CA LEU A 39 -1.16 19.50 -0.20
C LEU A 39 -0.51 18.15 0.03
N GLN A 40 -1.24 17.24 0.66
CA GLN A 40 -0.94 15.81 0.65
C GLN A 40 -1.33 15.23 -0.70
N ILE A 41 -0.58 14.25 -1.18
CA ILE A 41 -0.80 13.57 -2.46
C ILE A 41 -0.96 12.09 -2.19
N GLU A 42 -2.06 11.50 -2.64
CA GLU A 42 -2.30 10.06 -2.63
C GLU A 42 -2.46 9.59 -4.08
N MET A 43 -1.67 8.58 -4.47
CA MET A 43 -1.63 8.09 -5.84
C MET A 43 -1.95 6.61 -5.92
N HIS A 44 -2.98 6.26 -6.68
CA HIS A 44 -3.30 4.87 -6.99
C HIS A 44 -2.22 4.25 -7.89
N ALA A 45 -1.65 3.11 -7.50
CA ALA A 45 -0.69 2.36 -8.31
C ALA A 45 -0.74 0.86 -7.99
N ILE A 46 -1.21 0.05 -8.92
CA ILE A 46 -1.29 -1.43 -8.79
C ILE A 46 -0.10 -2.10 -9.49
N GLY A 47 0.13 -1.79 -10.77
CA GLY A 47 1.23 -2.37 -11.54
C GLY A 47 2.57 -1.70 -11.28
N ASP A 48 3.64 -2.43 -11.58
CA ASP A 48 5.02 -2.00 -11.35
C ASP A 48 5.40 -0.72 -12.13
N LYS A 49 4.86 -0.53 -13.32
CA LYS A 49 5.07 0.69 -14.11
C LYS A 49 4.36 1.91 -13.49
N ALA A 50 3.14 1.71 -12.99
CA ALA A 50 2.41 2.77 -12.28
C ALA A 50 3.11 3.13 -10.96
N PHE A 51 3.60 2.12 -10.22
CA PHE A 51 4.34 2.32 -8.98
C PHE A 51 5.66 3.06 -9.22
N GLU A 52 6.41 2.70 -10.27
CA GLU A 52 7.62 3.40 -10.69
C GLU A 52 7.34 4.88 -11.02
N GLN A 53 6.28 5.15 -11.80
CA GLN A 53 5.87 6.52 -12.14
C GLN A 53 5.52 7.32 -10.89
N ALA A 54 4.70 6.78 -9.99
CA ALA A 54 4.26 7.43 -8.76
C ALA A 54 5.45 7.77 -7.84
N THR A 55 6.33 6.80 -7.58
CA THR A 55 7.51 7.00 -6.73
C THR A 55 8.48 8.03 -7.29
N LYS A 56 8.74 8.01 -8.60
CA LYS A 56 9.59 8.99 -9.28
C LYS A 56 8.99 10.40 -9.23
N ALA A 57 7.67 10.52 -9.38
CA ALA A 57 6.98 11.81 -9.35
C ALA A 57 6.98 12.43 -7.94
N LEU A 58 6.69 11.63 -6.90
CA LEU A 58 6.76 12.09 -5.51
C LEU A 58 8.19 12.45 -5.10
N LYS A 59 9.17 11.62 -5.49
CA LYS A 59 10.60 11.94 -5.30
C LYS A 59 10.95 13.28 -5.95
N ALA A 60 10.58 13.49 -7.22
CA ALA A 60 10.89 14.73 -7.93
C ALA A 60 10.21 15.96 -7.29
N ALA A 61 9.03 15.79 -6.70
CA ALA A 61 8.34 16.85 -5.98
C ALA A 61 9.04 17.22 -4.67
N LEU A 62 9.52 16.22 -3.93
CA LEU A 62 10.23 16.43 -2.66
C LEU A 62 11.67 16.91 -2.86
N ASP A 63 12.35 16.51 -3.93
CA ASP A 63 13.65 17.07 -4.33
C ASP A 63 13.53 18.55 -4.74
N ASP A 64 12.41 18.93 -5.40
CA ASP A 64 12.13 20.27 -5.85
C ASP A 64 11.74 21.22 -4.70
N PHE A 65 10.96 20.72 -3.76
CA PHE A 65 10.52 21.47 -2.57
C PHE A 65 10.43 20.50 -1.37
N PRO A 66 11.49 20.37 -0.56
CA PRO A 66 11.52 19.48 0.58
C PRO A 66 10.46 19.83 1.63
N ARG A 67 9.75 18.81 2.12
CA ARG A 67 8.81 18.90 3.23
C ARG A 67 9.02 17.71 4.16
N GLU A 68 9.19 17.94 5.45
CA GLU A 68 9.43 16.86 6.43
C GLU A 68 8.17 16.06 6.73
N ASP A 69 7.03 16.73 6.96
CA ASP A 69 5.75 16.08 7.30
C ASP A 69 4.75 16.21 6.13
N HIS A 70 5.12 15.67 4.98
CA HIS A 70 4.28 15.71 3.78
C HIS A 70 3.23 14.62 3.73
N ARG A 71 3.52 13.45 4.29
CA ARG A 71 2.69 12.22 4.34
C ARG A 71 2.09 11.80 2.99
N HIS A 72 2.79 12.11 1.90
CA HIS A 72 2.39 11.59 0.59
C HIS A 72 2.33 10.08 0.62
N GLY A 73 1.41 9.50 -0.13
CA GLY A 73 1.20 8.08 -0.13
C GLY A 73 0.97 7.48 -1.51
N ILE A 74 1.10 6.17 -1.57
CA ILE A 74 0.71 5.34 -2.71
C ILE A 74 -0.33 4.33 -2.23
N ILE A 75 -1.47 4.32 -2.91
CA ILE A 75 -2.58 3.42 -2.63
C ILE A 75 -2.37 2.13 -3.42
N HIS A 76 -2.64 1.00 -2.81
CA HIS A 76 -2.47 -0.39 -3.25
C HIS A 76 -1.01 -0.86 -3.23
N ALA A 77 -0.13 -0.32 -4.07
CA ALA A 77 1.27 -0.76 -4.16
C ALA A 77 1.42 -2.29 -4.33
N CYS A 78 0.52 -2.91 -5.13
CA CYS A 78 0.41 -4.37 -5.21
C CYS A 78 1.64 -5.02 -5.83
N LEU A 79 2.18 -4.46 -6.92
CA LEU A 79 3.41 -4.96 -7.55
C LEU A 79 4.45 -3.83 -7.61
N PRO A 80 5.25 -3.63 -6.55
CA PRO A 80 6.23 -2.56 -6.52
C PRO A 80 7.52 -2.94 -7.22
N THR A 81 8.25 -1.92 -7.70
CA THR A 81 9.65 -2.09 -8.09
C THR A 81 10.58 -1.94 -6.88
N LYS A 82 11.73 -2.63 -6.90
CA LYS A 82 12.73 -2.52 -5.83
C LYS A 82 13.20 -1.08 -5.61
N ASP A 83 13.52 -0.37 -6.70
CA ASP A 83 13.96 1.02 -6.63
C ASP A 83 12.86 1.93 -6.07
N GLY A 84 11.60 1.67 -6.43
CA GLY A 84 10.46 2.39 -5.89
C GLY A 84 10.27 2.16 -4.40
N ILE A 85 10.48 0.93 -3.89
CA ILE A 85 10.48 0.64 -2.44
C ILE A 85 11.56 1.46 -1.73
N ASP A 86 12.78 1.47 -2.26
CA ASP A 86 13.88 2.23 -1.67
C ASP A 86 13.61 3.76 -1.70
N ILE A 87 12.94 4.26 -2.73
CA ILE A 87 12.46 5.66 -2.77
C ILE A 87 11.41 5.89 -1.67
N CYS A 88 10.41 5.02 -1.53
CA CYS A 88 9.39 5.17 -0.49
C CYS A 88 10.00 5.22 0.91
N ALA A 89 10.93 4.33 1.22
CA ALA A 89 11.64 4.32 2.49
C ALA A 89 12.45 5.60 2.72
N LYS A 90 13.24 6.02 1.72
CA LYS A 90 14.12 7.19 1.82
C LYS A 90 13.35 8.52 1.95
N TYR A 91 12.24 8.65 1.25
CA TYR A 91 11.45 9.88 1.20
C TYR A 91 10.24 9.85 2.13
N HIS A 92 10.09 8.81 2.97
CA HIS A 92 8.98 8.64 3.92
C HIS A 92 7.59 8.69 3.23
N ILE A 93 7.48 8.07 2.06
CA ILE A 93 6.22 7.92 1.33
C ILE A 93 5.42 6.79 1.97
N ASN A 94 4.19 7.07 2.38
CA ASN A 94 3.28 6.09 2.99
C ASN A 94 2.79 5.07 1.94
N LEU A 95 2.45 3.88 2.39
CA LEU A 95 1.87 2.84 1.55
C LEU A 95 0.53 2.42 2.14
N LEU A 96 -0.56 2.66 1.41
CA LEU A 96 -1.93 2.41 1.87
C LEU A 96 -2.47 1.18 1.16
N MET A 97 -2.32 0.04 1.80
CA MET A 97 -2.55 -1.28 1.21
C MET A 97 -3.90 -1.87 1.59
N GLN A 98 -4.25 -2.97 0.97
CA GLN A 98 -5.42 -3.78 1.23
C GLN A 98 -4.99 -5.24 1.37
N SER A 99 -4.77 -5.72 2.60
CA SER A 99 -4.38 -7.12 2.82
C SER A 99 -5.45 -8.11 2.33
N ALA A 100 -6.70 -7.66 2.20
CA ALA A 100 -7.76 -8.47 1.62
C ALA A 100 -7.60 -8.73 0.11
N PHE A 101 -6.71 -8.02 -0.59
CA PHE A 101 -6.38 -8.30 -1.98
C PHE A 101 -5.45 -9.52 -2.12
N ASP A 102 -4.74 -9.87 -1.07
CA ASP A 102 -4.09 -11.17 -1.02
C ASP A 102 -5.17 -12.26 -0.96
N ASN A 103 -5.20 -13.15 -1.95
CA ASN A 103 -6.28 -14.13 -2.14
C ASN A 103 -7.67 -13.49 -2.33
N TRP A 104 -7.76 -12.45 -3.15
CA TRP A 104 -9.03 -11.79 -3.46
C TRP A 104 -9.94 -12.68 -4.32
N ARG A 105 -11.21 -12.80 -3.93
CA ARG A 105 -12.15 -13.71 -4.57
C ARG A 105 -12.37 -13.44 -6.07
N GLN A 106 -12.33 -12.17 -6.50
CA GLN A 106 -12.50 -11.79 -7.90
C GLN A 106 -11.25 -12.06 -8.74
N GLU A 107 -10.07 -12.03 -8.11
CA GLU A 107 -8.78 -12.31 -8.75
C GLU A 107 -7.98 -13.28 -7.86
N PRO A 108 -8.37 -14.57 -7.84
CA PRO A 108 -7.70 -15.55 -6.98
C PRO A 108 -6.26 -15.82 -7.46
N PRO A 109 -5.41 -16.40 -6.61
CA PRO A 109 -3.99 -16.60 -6.91
C PRO A 109 -3.70 -17.32 -8.23
N GLU A 110 -4.55 -18.27 -8.62
CA GLU A 110 -4.41 -18.99 -9.89
C GLU A 110 -4.64 -18.07 -11.10
N TYR A 111 -5.57 -17.14 -10.98
CA TYR A 111 -5.82 -16.14 -12.02
C TYR A 111 -4.67 -15.16 -12.11
N THR A 112 -4.23 -14.59 -10.99
CA THR A 112 -3.12 -13.63 -10.98
C THR A 112 -1.82 -14.28 -11.47
N GLU A 113 -1.55 -15.55 -11.11
CA GLU A 113 -0.41 -16.31 -11.65
C GLU A 113 -0.53 -16.50 -13.19
N SER A 114 -1.72 -16.76 -13.69
CA SER A 114 -1.95 -16.96 -15.14
C SER A 114 -1.66 -15.70 -15.98
N ILE A 115 -1.89 -14.51 -15.40
CA ILE A 115 -1.72 -13.23 -16.09
C ILE A 115 -0.37 -12.56 -15.84
N LEU A 116 0.28 -12.84 -14.71
CA LEU A 116 1.56 -12.23 -14.32
C LEU A 116 2.75 -13.18 -14.51
N GLY A 117 2.49 -14.47 -14.52
CA GLY A 117 3.51 -15.50 -14.40
C GLY A 117 3.93 -15.69 -12.93
N LYS A 118 4.52 -16.85 -12.63
CA LYS A 118 4.85 -17.29 -11.28
C LYS A 118 5.76 -16.33 -10.52
N GLU A 119 6.76 -15.78 -11.21
CA GLU A 119 7.75 -14.90 -10.57
C GLU A 119 7.12 -13.60 -10.08
N ARG A 120 6.42 -12.86 -10.95
CA ARG A 120 5.76 -11.59 -10.58
C ARG A 120 4.62 -11.83 -9.59
N ASN A 121 3.87 -12.92 -9.75
CA ASN A 121 2.80 -13.28 -8.84
C ASN A 121 3.31 -13.49 -7.40
N SER A 122 4.48 -14.09 -7.23
CA SER A 122 5.09 -14.29 -5.90
C SER A 122 5.56 -13.00 -5.22
N GLN A 123 5.62 -11.88 -5.95
CA GLN A 123 6.05 -10.57 -5.47
C GLN A 123 4.87 -9.64 -5.14
N LEU A 124 3.62 -10.12 -5.31
CA LEU A 124 2.44 -9.31 -5.02
C LEU A 124 2.32 -8.98 -3.53
N ASN A 125 1.83 -7.77 -3.26
CA ASN A 125 1.47 -7.27 -1.93
C ASN A 125 2.58 -7.46 -0.87
N PRO A 126 3.81 -6.99 -1.08
CA PRO A 126 4.95 -7.32 -0.22
C PRO A 126 4.95 -6.52 1.09
N VAL A 127 3.94 -6.75 1.93
CA VAL A 127 3.67 -6.01 3.18
C VAL A 127 4.87 -6.02 4.11
N LYS A 128 5.43 -7.21 4.38
CA LYS A 128 6.58 -7.35 5.29
C LYS A 128 7.82 -6.62 4.77
N THR A 129 8.06 -6.70 3.45
CA THR A 129 9.17 -5.99 2.82
C THR A 129 9.07 -4.48 3.07
N PHE A 130 7.89 -3.90 2.94
CA PHE A 130 7.67 -2.47 3.21
C PHE A 130 7.92 -2.13 4.69
N VAL A 131 7.39 -2.93 5.61
CA VAL A 131 7.59 -2.75 7.06
C VAL A 131 9.09 -2.84 7.42
N GLU A 132 9.81 -3.85 6.91
CA GLU A 132 11.24 -4.04 7.15
C GLU A 132 12.11 -2.91 6.57
N LYS A 133 11.66 -2.27 5.49
CA LYS A 133 12.29 -1.07 4.91
C LYS A 133 11.97 0.20 5.69
N GLY A 134 11.15 0.14 6.73
CA GLY A 134 10.77 1.27 7.56
C GLY A 134 9.70 2.19 6.95
N CYS A 135 8.99 1.73 5.91
CA CYS A 135 7.85 2.46 5.38
C CYS A 135 6.67 2.44 6.37
N VAL A 136 5.91 3.52 6.43
CA VAL A 136 4.62 3.51 7.11
C VAL A 136 3.60 2.83 6.20
N VAL A 137 3.10 1.69 6.65
CA VAL A 137 2.08 0.93 5.93
C VAL A 137 0.74 1.10 6.66
N GLY A 138 -0.23 1.70 6.00
CA GLY A 138 -1.63 1.76 6.44
C GLY A 138 -2.48 0.71 5.73
N GLN A 139 -3.69 0.45 6.23
CA GLN A 139 -4.55 -0.60 5.70
C GLN A 139 -6.01 -0.14 5.60
N GLY A 140 -6.68 -0.60 4.55
CA GLY A 140 -8.09 -0.35 4.29
C GLY A 140 -8.73 -1.46 3.46
N SER A 141 -10.04 -1.34 3.18
CA SER A 141 -10.81 -2.33 2.42
C SER A 141 -10.86 -2.06 0.93
N ASP A 142 -10.77 -0.81 0.53
CA ASP A 142 -11.18 -0.38 -0.80
C ASP A 142 -12.64 -0.81 -1.11
N ALA A 143 -13.53 -0.70 -0.10
CA ALA A 143 -14.93 -1.10 -0.26
C ALA A 143 -15.61 -0.33 -1.41
N PRO A 144 -16.41 -0.99 -2.26
CA PRO A 144 -16.95 -2.35 -2.13
C PRO A 144 -16.07 -3.46 -2.73
N CYS A 145 -14.83 -3.20 -3.14
CA CYS A 145 -13.94 -4.22 -3.73
C CYS A 145 -13.72 -5.38 -2.76
N THR A 146 -13.42 -5.10 -1.50
CA THR A 146 -13.39 -6.11 -0.44
C THR A 146 -14.34 -5.74 0.71
N ASN A 147 -14.65 -6.71 1.57
CA ASN A 147 -15.46 -6.45 2.74
C ASN A 147 -14.74 -5.51 3.71
N PRO A 148 -15.46 -4.53 4.31
CA PRO A 148 -14.92 -3.69 5.36
C PRO A 148 -14.88 -4.44 6.71
N ASP A 149 -14.13 -5.55 6.76
CA ASP A 149 -13.91 -6.38 7.94
C ASP A 149 -12.46 -6.26 8.43
N PRO A 150 -12.20 -5.41 9.43
CA PRO A 150 -10.85 -5.16 9.92
C PRO A 150 -10.16 -6.39 10.51
N ILE A 151 -10.92 -7.34 11.06
CA ILE A 151 -10.35 -8.58 11.62
C ILE A 151 -9.87 -9.50 10.49
N ASP A 152 -10.63 -9.61 9.38
CA ASP A 152 -10.18 -10.35 8.20
C ASP A 152 -8.88 -9.74 7.63
N TRP A 153 -8.71 -8.42 7.66
CA TRP A 153 -7.48 -7.78 7.15
C TRP A 153 -6.27 -8.09 8.03
N VAL A 154 -6.44 -8.10 9.37
CA VAL A 154 -5.39 -8.53 10.31
C VAL A 154 -5.03 -9.98 10.05
N TYR A 155 -6.02 -10.86 9.95
CA TYR A 155 -5.81 -12.27 9.64
C TYR A 155 -5.00 -12.45 8.34
N ARG A 156 -5.38 -11.78 7.25
CA ARG A 156 -4.69 -11.89 5.96
C ARG A 156 -3.28 -11.31 5.97
N ALA A 157 -3.05 -10.22 6.69
CA ALA A 157 -1.71 -9.68 6.85
C ALA A 157 -0.77 -10.66 7.58
N CYS A 158 -1.32 -11.41 8.55
CA CYS A 158 -0.58 -12.44 9.30
C CYS A 158 -0.45 -13.76 8.51
N ASN A 159 -1.39 -14.07 7.61
CA ASN A 159 -1.45 -15.32 6.82
C ASN A 159 -1.36 -15.05 5.32
N HIS A 160 -0.39 -14.26 4.92
CA HIS A 160 -0.18 -13.93 3.51
C HIS A 160 0.04 -15.18 2.65
N THR A 161 -0.50 -15.22 1.42
CA THR A 161 -0.34 -16.35 0.48
C THR A 161 1.12 -16.67 0.18
N ASN A 162 1.98 -15.66 0.19
CA ASN A 162 3.43 -15.83 0.27
C ASN A 162 3.87 -15.69 1.75
N PRO A 163 4.17 -16.79 2.48
CA PRO A 163 4.46 -16.72 3.92
C PRO A 163 5.67 -15.83 4.28
N SER A 164 6.57 -15.57 3.33
CA SER A 164 7.70 -14.66 3.56
C SER A 164 7.26 -13.20 3.73
N GLN A 165 6.03 -12.87 3.32
CA GLN A 165 5.44 -11.55 3.43
C GLN A 165 4.44 -11.40 4.59
N SER A 166 4.19 -12.47 5.36
CA SER A 166 3.39 -12.40 6.58
C SER A 166 4.05 -11.49 7.62
N VAL A 167 3.23 -10.66 8.28
CA VAL A 167 3.66 -9.79 9.39
C VAL A 167 3.13 -10.33 10.72
N GLY A 168 3.67 -9.83 11.83
CA GLY A 168 3.16 -10.16 13.15
C GLY A 168 1.85 -9.45 13.47
N VAL A 169 1.12 -9.95 14.47
CA VAL A 169 -0.16 -9.37 14.94
C VAL A 169 -0.01 -7.90 15.32
N TYR A 170 1.10 -7.53 15.96
CA TYR A 170 1.37 -6.14 16.34
C TYR A 170 1.42 -5.23 15.12
N GLU A 171 2.19 -5.59 14.10
CA GLU A 171 2.31 -4.82 12.86
C GLU A 171 0.96 -4.72 12.15
N ALA A 172 0.23 -5.84 12.04
CA ALA A 172 -1.07 -5.88 11.39
C ALA A 172 -2.10 -4.97 12.10
N LEU A 173 -2.16 -4.99 13.42
CA LEU A 173 -3.00 -4.09 14.22
C LEU A 173 -2.56 -2.62 14.07
N ARG A 174 -1.26 -2.36 14.08
CA ARG A 174 -0.71 -1.02 13.90
C ARG A 174 -1.03 -0.44 12.53
N MET A 175 -0.98 -1.24 11.48
CA MET A 175 -1.38 -0.83 10.12
C MET A 175 -2.84 -0.40 10.08
N LEU A 176 -3.69 -1.08 10.84
CA LEU A 176 -5.13 -0.81 10.91
C LEU A 176 -5.48 0.41 11.77
N THR A 177 -4.67 0.73 12.76
CA THR A 177 -4.97 1.76 13.78
C THR A 177 -4.08 2.99 13.65
N TYR A 178 -2.93 2.98 14.29
CA TYR A 178 -2.03 4.13 14.36
C TYR A 178 -1.54 4.59 12.98
N ASN A 179 -1.12 3.68 12.11
CA ASN A 179 -0.56 4.05 10.82
C ASN A 179 -1.60 4.67 9.88
N GLY A 180 -2.87 4.20 9.93
CA GLY A 180 -3.97 4.84 9.21
C GLY A 180 -4.21 6.27 9.70
N CYS A 181 -4.28 6.47 11.01
CA CYS A 181 -4.42 7.81 11.59
C CYS A 181 -3.22 8.71 11.29
N PHE A 182 -2.00 8.14 11.32
CA PHE A 182 -0.79 8.89 10.92
C PHE A 182 -0.88 9.36 9.47
N ALA A 183 -1.32 8.51 8.55
CA ALA A 183 -1.44 8.88 7.14
C ALA A 183 -2.43 10.02 6.89
N THR A 184 -3.44 10.19 7.77
CA THR A 184 -4.49 11.24 7.69
C THR A 184 -4.27 12.42 8.64
N PHE A 185 -3.13 12.51 9.32
CA PHE A 185 -2.79 13.53 10.33
C PHE A 185 -3.67 13.50 11.60
N ASP A 186 -4.33 12.36 11.87
CA ASP A 186 -5.24 12.19 13.02
C ASP A 186 -4.55 11.52 14.24
N GLU A 187 -3.28 11.12 14.16
CA GLU A 187 -2.60 10.32 15.18
C GLU A 187 -2.47 11.03 16.55
N LYS A 188 -2.63 12.34 16.57
CA LYS A 188 -2.66 13.11 17.81
C LYS A 188 -3.98 12.98 18.56
N GLU A 189 -5.06 12.69 17.84
CA GLU A 189 -6.41 12.61 18.37
C GLU A 189 -6.94 11.18 18.50
N ARG A 190 -6.44 10.23 17.70
CA ARG A 190 -6.92 8.84 17.66
C ARG A 190 -5.82 7.86 17.22
N GLY A 191 -6.17 6.58 17.05
CA GLY A 191 -5.26 5.52 16.61
C GLY A 191 -4.52 4.79 17.73
N THR A 192 -4.55 5.33 18.95
CA THR A 192 -4.02 4.69 20.18
C THR A 192 -4.93 4.97 21.37
N LEU A 193 -4.91 4.11 22.38
CA LEU A 193 -5.65 4.27 23.63
C LEU A 193 -4.79 5.03 24.67
N GLU A 194 -4.67 6.33 24.48
CA GLU A 194 -3.90 7.21 25.37
C GLU A 194 -4.81 8.28 25.98
N THR A 195 -4.47 8.72 27.20
CA THR A 195 -5.22 9.79 27.87
C THR A 195 -5.23 11.07 27.03
N GLY A 196 -6.40 11.61 26.79
CA GLY A 196 -6.61 12.82 26.01
C GLY A 196 -6.97 12.58 24.54
N LYS A 197 -6.87 11.34 24.06
CA LYS A 197 -7.34 10.97 22.72
C LYS A 197 -8.81 10.54 22.72
N ILE A 198 -9.41 10.54 21.54
CA ILE A 198 -10.75 10.03 21.32
C ILE A 198 -10.78 8.52 21.61
N ALA A 199 -11.77 8.10 22.39
CA ALA A 199 -11.91 6.71 22.82
C ALA A 199 -12.59 5.84 21.75
N ASP A 200 -11.99 5.77 20.55
CA ASP A 200 -12.39 4.82 19.52
C ASP A 200 -11.87 3.43 19.91
N MET A 201 -12.76 2.57 20.39
CA MET A 201 -12.38 1.28 20.99
C MET A 201 -13.23 0.14 20.43
N VAL A 202 -12.59 -1.02 20.30
CA VAL A 202 -13.25 -2.29 20.00
C VAL A 202 -12.95 -3.27 21.12
N ILE A 203 -13.97 -3.98 21.61
CA ILE A 203 -13.82 -5.08 22.56
C ILE A 203 -13.83 -6.37 21.75
N LEU A 204 -12.76 -7.11 21.81
CA LEU A 204 -12.63 -8.43 21.17
C LEU A 204 -13.00 -9.54 22.14
N SER A 205 -13.49 -10.67 21.64
CA SER A 205 -13.84 -11.85 22.47
C SER A 205 -12.62 -12.51 23.10
N GLU A 206 -11.47 -12.40 22.42
CA GLU A 206 -10.21 -13.00 22.85
C GLU A 206 -9.04 -12.04 22.55
N ASN A 207 -7.93 -12.24 23.22
CA ASN A 207 -6.71 -11.48 22.96
C ASN A 207 -6.09 -11.93 21.63
N PRO A 208 -5.94 -11.05 20.63
CA PRO A 208 -5.41 -11.43 19.32
C PRO A 208 -3.95 -11.91 19.33
N TYR A 209 -3.24 -11.72 20.45
CA TYR A 209 -1.88 -12.26 20.63
C TYR A 209 -1.85 -13.71 21.15
N ASP A 210 -2.96 -14.20 21.68
CA ASP A 210 -3.05 -15.51 22.34
C ASP A 210 -3.82 -16.53 21.49
N VAL A 211 -4.49 -16.08 20.43
CA VAL A 211 -5.22 -16.97 19.51
C VAL A 211 -4.32 -17.41 18.36
N PRO A 212 -4.54 -18.62 17.79
CA PRO A 212 -3.87 -19.03 16.57
C PRO A 212 -4.23 -18.09 15.41
N VAL A 213 -3.23 -17.59 14.73
CA VAL A 213 -3.39 -16.73 13.54
C VAL A 213 -3.41 -17.61 12.30
#